data_0eebde1f5726369f9a8b8a3c6997f598
#
_entry.id   0eebde1f5726369f9a8b8a3c6997f598
#
_cell.length_a   1.000
_cell.length_b   1.000
_cell.length_c   1.000
_cell.angle_alpha   90.00
_cell.angle_beta   90.00
_cell.angle_gamma   90.00
#
_symmetry.space_group_name_H-M   'P 1'
#
loop_
_entity.id
_entity.type
_entity.pdbx_description
1 polymer ?
#
loop_
_entity_poly.entity_id
_entity_poly.type
_entity_poly.pdbx_seq_one_letter_code
_entity_poly.pdbx_strand_id
1 'polypeptide(L)'
;MSLFALLVAPSANRVYADAAPRLVQAELGVFADRALAGALRDVRVERMGGVDYLVFEAPALDDRALRVLSNLSSTFALFALEGGALRPVELRRLDRFDSDLVTIQRYAGKTNESFTKLLLNVTLASSAFAAELGARRFSVLDPLCGRGTTLNQALLYGFDAAGVELDRKDFEAYAAFLQRWVKDKRLKHHAHVGHVKGHPRLSIDVGIDKERFKAGDALHVNVVNASTLETTAVFPPRSFDLVVADAPYGVQHGATGARGELSRSPLDLVAQAAPIWRDALRPGGAMGIAWNVHVARREAVAEVLARAGLEVCRGPAYEGFEHRVDQAILRDVVVATKPR
;
A
#
# COMPACT_ATOMS: atom_id res chain seq x y z
N MET A 1 29.69 8.03 12.04
CA MET A 1 28.64 7.51 11.13
C MET A 1 29.06 6.10 10.75
N SER A 2 28.12 5.16 10.82
CA SER A 2 28.35 3.78 10.36
C SER A 2 27.70 3.61 8.98
N LEU A 3 28.28 2.76 8.15
CA LEU A 3 27.77 2.46 6.82
C LEU A 3 26.91 1.20 6.89
N PHE A 4 25.76 1.24 6.25
CA PHE A 4 24.81 0.13 6.18
C PHE A 4 24.49 -0.20 4.72
N ALA A 5 24.18 -1.47 4.47
CA ALA A 5 23.80 -1.98 3.17
C ALA A 5 22.53 -2.82 3.30
N LEU A 6 21.49 -2.43 2.59
CA LEU A 6 20.23 -3.17 2.49
C LEU A 6 20.21 -3.92 1.17
N LEU A 7 20.19 -5.24 1.21
CA LEU A 7 20.06 -6.09 0.03
C LEU A 7 18.65 -5.99 -0.51
N VAL A 8 18.54 -5.61 -1.78
CA VAL A 8 17.24 -5.49 -2.47
C VAL A 8 16.73 -6.89 -2.85
N ALA A 9 15.52 -7.20 -2.47
CA ALA A 9 14.87 -8.48 -2.76
C ALA A 9 14.69 -8.66 -4.28
N PRO A 10 15.10 -9.79 -4.84
CA PRO A 10 14.81 -10.10 -6.24
C PRO A 10 13.29 -10.27 -6.42
N SER A 11 12.73 -9.71 -7.48
CA SER A 11 11.33 -9.91 -7.86
C SER A 11 11.24 -10.99 -8.95
N ALA A 12 10.19 -11.83 -8.86
CA ALA A 12 9.87 -12.77 -9.92
C ALA A 12 9.44 -12.07 -11.23
N ASN A 13 8.93 -10.84 -11.13
CA ASN A 13 8.66 -9.99 -12.28
C ASN A 13 9.95 -9.23 -12.66
N ARG A 14 10.54 -9.59 -13.80
CA ARG A 14 11.80 -9.03 -14.28
C ARG A 14 11.74 -7.50 -14.47
N VAL A 15 10.65 -7.00 -15.01
CA VAL A 15 10.50 -5.55 -15.26
C VAL A 15 10.47 -4.78 -13.94
N TYR A 16 9.81 -5.32 -12.92
CA TYR A 16 9.82 -4.73 -11.59
C TYR A 16 11.18 -4.90 -10.91
N ALA A 17 11.86 -6.03 -11.09
CA ALA A 17 13.20 -6.28 -10.53
C ALA A 17 14.20 -5.21 -10.95
N ASP A 18 14.18 -4.81 -12.23
CA ASP A 18 15.06 -3.78 -12.78
C ASP A 18 14.78 -2.38 -12.18
N ALA A 19 13.54 -2.10 -11.81
CA ALA A 19 13.14 -0.82 -11.19
C ALA A 19 13.28 -0.81 -9.66
N ALA A 20 13.25 -1.97 -9.01
CA ALA A 20 13.15 -2.11 -7.56
C ALA A 20 14.22 -1.34 -6.76
N PRO A 21 15.53 -1.32 -7.16
CA PRO A 21 16.55 -0.57 -6.42
C PRO A 21 16.23 0.93 -6.35
N ARG A 22 15.82 1.54 -7.46
CA ARG A 22 15.46 2.96 -7.52
C ARG A 22 14.16 3.22 -6.76
N LEU A 23 13.19 2.34 -6.88
CA LEU A 23 11.90 2.48 -6.18
C LEU A 23 12.07 2.41 -4.67
N VAL A 24 12.88 1.47 -4.15
CA VAL A 24 13.13 1.36 -2.71
C VAL A 24 14.00 2.51 -2.19
N GLN A 25 14.88 3.09 -3.04
CA GLN A 25 15.62 4.30 -2.70
C GLN A 25 14.67 5.49 -2.51
N ALA A 26 13.72 5.70 -3.44
CA ALA A 26 12.70 6.73 -3.33
C ALA A 26 11.79 6.53 -2.10
N GLU A 27 11.34 5.28 -1.87
CA GLU A 27 10.57 4.90 -0.69
C GLU A 27 11.31 5.25 0.62
N LEU A 28 12.59 4.88 0.72
CA LEU A 28 13.40 5.24 1.88
C LEU A 28 13.59 6.74 2.02
N GLY A 29 13.72 7.48 0.91
CA GLY A 29 13.79 8.94 0.91
C GLY A 29 12.56 9.57 1.56
N VAL A 30 11.34 9.10 1.22
CA VAL A 30 10.10 9.58 1.85
C VAL A 30 10.09 9.29 3.36
N PHE A 31 10.51 8.10 3.79
CA PHE A 31 10.60 7.79 5.22
C PHE A 31 11.68 8.61 5.94
N ALA A 32 12.83 8.83 5.29
CA ALA A 32 13.92 9.63 5.86
C ALA A 32 13.45 11.06 6.15
N ASP A 33 12.72 11.66 5.22
CA ASP A 33 12.20 13.03 5.36
C ASP A 33 11.08 13.13 6.40
N ARG A 34 10.21 12.13 6.49
CA ARG A 34 8.96 12.21 7.26
C ARG A 34 9.00 11.52 8.62
N ALA A 35 9.74 10.41 8.75
CA ALA A 35 9.71 9.57 9.93
C ALA A 35 11.06 9.44 10.64
N LEU A 36 12.18 9.62 9.93
CA LEU A 36 13.53 9.40 10.47
C LEU A 36 14.30 10.69 10.74
N ALA A 37 13.67 11.86 10.59
CA ALA A 37 14.25 13.17 10.89
C ALA A 37 15.66 13.41 10.30
N GLY A 38 15.93 12.91 9.10
CA GLY A 38 17.22 13.05 8.42
C GLY A 38 18.35 12.23 9.05
N ALA A 39 18.02 11.18 9.83
CA ALA A 39 19.03 10.31 10.44
C ALA A 39 19.84 9.52 9.41
N LEU A 40 19.34 9.37 8.20
CA LEU A 40 20.03 8.67 7.10
C LEU A 40 20.67 9.68 6.15
N ARG A 41 21.90 9.41 5.73
CA ARG A 41 22.65 10.23 4.77
C ARG A 41 23.21 9.39 3.64
N ASP A 42 23.55 10.04 2.54
CA ASP A 42 24.20 9.43 1.37
C ASP A 42 23.52 8.13 0.91
N VAL A 43 22.18 8.19 0.79
CA VAL A 43 21.39 7.04 0.33
C VAL A 43 21.57 6.85 -1.17
N ARG A 44 22.21 5.73 -1.56
CA ARG A 44 22.52 5.41 -2.94
C ARG A 44 22.36 3.92 -3.25
N VAL A 45 22.11 3.62 -4.52
CA VAL A 45 22.17 2.24 -5.01
C VAL A 45 23.62 1.91 -5.37
N GLU A 46 24.12 0.79 -4.88
CA GLU A 46 25.48 0.31 -5.15
C GLU A 46 25.44 -1.18 -5.49
N ARG A 47 26.18 -1.58 -6.54
CA ARG A 47 26.25 -2.97 -6.96
C ARG A 47 27.48 -3.65 -6.38
N MET A 48 27.27 -4.61 -5.49
CA MET A 48 28.33 -5.39 -4.83
C MET A 48 28.14 -6.87 -5.12
N GLY A 49 29.22 -7.55 -5.56
CA GLY A 49 29.15 -8.98 -5.88
C GLY A 49 28.11 -9.37 -6.96
N GLY A 50 27.75 -8.42 -7.82
CA GLY A 50 26.77 -8.65 -8.89
C GLY A 50 25.31 -8.44 -8.50
N VAL A 51 25.01 -8.05 -7.26
CA VAL A 51 23.66 -7.75 -6.76
C VAL A 51 23.54 -6.31 -6.25
N ASP A 52 22.33 -5.76 -6.28
CA ASP A 52 22.07 -4.37 -5.93
C ASP A 52 21.75 -4.22 -4.44
N TYR A 53 22.41 -3.27 -3.81
CA TYR A 53 22.21 -2.85 -2.43
C TYR A 53 21.79 -1.38 -2.39
N LEU A 54 20.97 -1.05 -1.42
CA LEU A 54 20.78 0.34 -1.01
C LEU A 54 21.76 0.62 0.13
N VAL A 55 22.77 1.45 -0.15
CA VAL A 55 23.81 1.81 0.82
C VAL A 55 23.52 3.19 1.39
N PHE A 56 23.73 3.37 2.70
CA PHE A 56 23.48 4.64 3.38
C PHE A 56 24.31 4.75 4.67
N GLU A 57 24.49 5.98 5.14
CA GLU A 57 25.14 6.28 6.40
C GLU A 57 24.11 6.60 7.48
N ALA A 58 24.34 6.09 8.70
CA ALA A 58 23.57 6.42 9.90
C ALA A 58 24.45 6.41 11.15
N PRO A 59 24.13 7.19 12.21
CA PRO A 59 24.89 7.14 13.47
C PRO A 59 24.72 5.81 14.18
N ALA A 60 23.50 5.39 14.38
CA ALA A 60 23.04 4.08 14.86
C ALA A 60 21.61 3.87 14.39
N LEU A 61 21.23 2.62 14.24
CA LEU A 61 19.84 2.29 13.89
C LEU A 61 19.05 2.05 15.17
N ASP A 62 18.20 2.99 15.52
CA ASP A 62 17.21 2.81 16.60
C ASP A 62 16.07 1.87 16.16
N ASP A 63 15.19 1.51 17.08
CA ASP A 63 14.05 0.63 16.81
C ASP A 63 13.13 1.17 15.70
N ARG A 64 13.00 2.48 15.56
CA ARG A 64 12.18 3.11 14.51
C ARG A 64 12.86 2.94 13.14
N ALA A 65 14.14 3.27 13.04
CA ALA A 65 14.90 3.09 11.81
C ALA A 65 14.93 1.62 11.39
N LEU A 66 15.16 0.70 12.32
CA LEU A 66 15.11 -0.74 12.06
C LEU A 66 13.74 -1.19 11.55
N ARG A 67 12.63 -0.70 12.12
CA ARG A 67 11.29 -1.02 11.62
C ARG A 67 11.07 -0.50 10.20
N VAL A 68 11.43 0.74 9.92
CA VAL A 68 11.31 1.30 8.57
C VAL A 68 12.12 0.47 7.58
N LEU A 69 13.42 0.30 7.83
CA LEU A 69 14.34 -0.43 6.94
C LEU A 69 13.92 -1.89 6.71
N SER A 70 13.42 -2.55 7.77
CA SER A 70 12.96 -3.95 7.70
C SER A 70 11.70 -4.13 6.85
N ASN A 71 10.90 -3.08 6.71
CA ASN A 71 9.59 -3.15 6.07
C ASN A 71 9.48 -2.39 4.75
N LEU A 72 10.59 -1.85 4.21
CA LEU A 72 10.58 -1.34 2.84
C LEU A 72 10.15 -2.42 1.86
N SER A 73 9.57 -2.02 0.76
CA SER A 73 8.89 -2.90 -0.20
C SER A 73 9.76 -4.02 -0.74
N SER A 74 11.06 -3.76 -0.88
CA SER A 74 12.03 -4.70 -1.44
C SER A 74 13.19 -5.01 -0.49
N THR A 75 12.98 -4.93 0.83
CA THR A 75 14.01 -5.36 1.80
C THR A 75 14.12 -6.88 1.82
N PHE A 76 15.30 -7.41 1.48
CA PHE A 76 15.65 -8.81 1.69
C PHE A 76 16.42 -9.03 2.99
N ALA A 77 17.53 -8.33 3.16
CA ALA A 77 18.39 -8.39 4.34
C ALA A 77 19.05 -7.02 4.60
N LEU A 78 19.43 -6.76 5.83
CA LEU A 78 20.14 -5.54 6.25
C LEU A 78 21.49 -5.92 6.86
N PHE A 79 22.53 -5.16 6.55
CA PHE A 79 23.88 -5.37 7.01
C PHE A 79 24.52 -4.06 7.49
N ALA A 80 25.35 -4.15 8.53
CA ALA A 80 26.38 -3.15 8.78
C ALA A 80 27.61 -3.47 7.89
N LEU A 81 28.18 -2.44 7.27
CA LEU A 81 29.38 -2.56 6.42
C LEU A 81 30.59 -2.13 7.23
N GLU A 82 31.41 -3.10 7.66
CA GLU A 82 32.57 -2.89 8.53
C GLU A 82 33.82 -3.50 7.90
N GLY A 83 34.80 -2.66 7.60
CA GLY A 83 36.09 -3.14 7.03
C GLY A 83 35.93 -3.92 5.71
N GLY A 84 34.91 -3.62 4.91
CA GLY A 84 34.62 -4.34 3.67
C GLY A 84 33.82 -5.63 3.86
N ALA A 85 33.46 -5.99 5.10
CA ALA A 85 32.60 -7.14 5.42
C ALA A 85 31.17 -6.73 5.69
N LEU A 86 30.21 -7.58 5.27
CA LEU A 86 28.79 -7.43 5.54
C LEU A 86 28.42 -8.20 6.82
N ARG A 87 28.14 -7.48 7.91
CA ARG A 87 27.66 -8.06 9.17
C ARG A 87 26.14 -8.00 9.23
N PRO A 88 25.43 -9.13 9.34
CA PRO A 88 23.96 -9.13 9.38
C PRO A 88 23.38 -8.31 10.54
N VAL A 89 22.33 -7.54 10.25
CA VAL A 89 21.50 -6.82 11.22
C VAL A 89 20.11 -7.46 11.24
N GLU A 90 19.62 -7.75 12.45
CA GLU A 90 18.32 -8.41 12.62
C GLU A 90 17.19 -7.49 12.16
N LEU A 91 16.29 -8.02 11.33
CA LEU A 91 15.13 -7.31 10.81
C LEU A 91 13.98 -7.27 11.84
N ARG A 92 13.26 -6.15 11.87
CA ARG A 92 12.06 -5.92 12.69
C ARG A 92 10.82 -5.89 11.80
N ARG A 93 10.42 -7.05 11.23
CA ARG A 93 9.26 -7.13 10.34
C ARG A 93 7.94 -6.92 11.07
N LEU A 94 6.98 -6.30 10.37
CA LEU A 94 5.61 -6.10 10.86
C LEU A 94 4.72 -7.31 10.60
N ASP A 95 5.10 -8.18 9.69
CA ASP A 95 4.29 -9.30 9.20
C ASP A 95 3.69 -10.12 10.35
N ARG A 96 2.36 -10.20 10.39
CA ARG A 96 1.58 -10.91 11.42
C ARG A 96 1.11 -12.28 10.95
N PHE A 97 1.15 -12.52 9.66
CA PHE A 97 0.69 -13.74 9.01
C PHE A 97 1.73 -14.23 8.00
N ASP A 98 1.49 -15.43 7.45
CA ASP A 98 2.33 -15.98 6.40
C ASP A 98 2.22 -15.15 5.11
N SER A 99 3.32 -15.00 4.40
CA SER A 99 3.42 -14.22 3.16
C SER A 99 2.53 -14.74 2.03
N ASP A 100 2.03 -15.98 2.12
CA ASP A 100 1.12 -16.54 1.13
C ASP A 100 -0.23 -15.80 1.07
N LEU A 101 -0.61 -15.06 2.13
CA LEU A 101 -1.75 -14.15 2.10
C LEU A 101 -1.71 -13.18 0.91
N VAL A 102 -0.52 -12.68 0.57
CA VAL A 102 -0.34 -11.74 -0.54
C VAL A 102 0.14 -12.42 -1.83
N THR A 103 0.78 -13.60 -1.75
CA THR A 103 1.45 -14.23 -2.90
C THR A 103 0.66 -15.36 -3.56
N ILE A 104 -0.25 -16.03 -2.82
CA ILE A 104 -0.92 -17.24 -3.31
C ILE A 104 -1.94 -16.96 -4.42
N GLN A 105 -2.63 -15.83 -4.38
CA GLN A 105 -3.57 -15.48 -5.44
C GLN A 105 -2.81 -15.18 -6.75
N ARG A 106 -3.26 -15.80 -7.84
CA ARG A 106 -2.75 -15.56 -9.19
C ARG A 106 -3.92 -15.33 -10.14
N TYR A 107 -3.99 -14.16 -10.74
CA TYR A 107 -4.99 -13.79 -11.74
C TYR A 107 -4.43 -12.72 -12.67
N ALA A 108 -5.02 -12.61 -13.85
CA ALA A 108 -4.62 -11.59 -14.84
C ALA A 108 -4.88 -10.19 -14.26
N GLY A 109 -3.92 -9.28 -14.42
CA GLY A 109 -4.03 -7.92 -13.90
C GLY A 109 -3.74 -7.77 -12.40
N LYS A 110 -3.32 -8.83 -11.71
CA LYS A 110 -2.89 -8.69 -10.32
C LYS A 110 -1.70 -7.75 -10.21
N THR A 111 -1.82 -6.75 -9.35
CA THR A 111 -0.72 -5.84 -9.02
C THR A 111 0.40 -6.58 -8.29
N ASN A 112 1.64 -6.27 -8.64
CA ASN A 112 2.83 -6.83 -8.00
C ASN A 112 2.81 -6.53 -6.49
N GLU A 113 3.08 -7.54 -5.66
CA GLU A 113 2.99 -7.46 -4.20
C GLU A 113 3.98 -6.46 -3.61
N SER A 114 5.20 -6.42 -4.14
CA SER A 114 6.23 -5.46 -3.69
C SER A 114 5.81 -4.03 -4.03
N PHE A 115 5.18 -3.81 -5.20
CA PHE A 115 4.63 -2.50 -5.54
C PHE A 115 3.46 -2.12 -4.63
N THR A 116 2.54 -3.04 -4.35
CA THR A 116 1.43 -2.77 -3.40
C THR A 116 1.96 -2.38 -2.03
N LYS A 117 3.00 -3.09 -1.56
CA LYS A 117 3.69 -2.77 -0.30
C LYS A 117 4.34 -1.38 -0.35
N LEU A 118 5.00 -1.03 -1.46
CA LEU A 118 5.59 0.30 -1.69
C LEU A 118 4.51 1.39 -1.60
N LEU A 119 3.41 1.25 -2.33
CA LEU A 119 2.33 2.24 -2.36
C LEU A 119 1.73 2.46 -0.96
N LEU A 120 1.47 1.37 -0.22
CA LEU A 120 1.01 1.44 1.17
C LEU A 120 2.03 2.16 2.07
N ASN A 121 3.31 1.80 1.97
CA ASN A 121 4.39 2.36 2.77
C ASN A 121 4.59 3.86 2.52
N VAL A 122 4.64 4.28 1.26
CA VAL A 122 4.82 5.70 0.89
C VAL A 122 3.62 6.53 1.34
N THR A 123 2.41 5.99 1.23
CA THR A 123 1.19 6.63 1.75
C THR A 123 1.26 6.78 3.26
N LEU A 124 1.62 5.71 3.98
CA LEU A 124 1.79 5.74 5.44
C LEU A 124 2.86 6.74 5.87
N ALA A 125 4.03 6.70 5.23
CA ALA A 125 5.15 7.60 5.55
C ALA A 125 4.79 9.08 5.34
N SER A 126 3.87 9.38 4.44
CA SER A 126 3.40 10.74 4.17
C SER A 126 2.37 11.24 5.18
N SER A 127 1.72 10.34 5.93
CA SER A 127 0.71 10.71 6.92
C SER A 127 1.34 11.39 8.15
N ALA A 128 0.52 12.13 8.90
CA ALA A 128 0.93 12.70 10.19
C ALA A 128 1.24 11.63 11.26
N PHE A 129 0.96 10.37 10.95
CA PHE A 129 1.11 9.21 11.84
C PHE A 129 2.33 8.34 11.50
N ALA A 130 3.18 8.76 10.55
CA ALA A 130 4.34 7.99 10.08
C ALA A 130 5.26 7.49 11.20
N ALA A 131 5.46 8.32 12.24
CA ALA A 131 6.30 7.98 13.39
C ALA A 131 5.71 6.85 14.27
N GLU A 132 4.43 6.52 14.11
CA GLU A 132 3.71 5.50 14.87
C GLU A 132 3.76 4.11 14.21
N LEU A 133 4.54 3.94 13.13
CA LEU A 133 4.72 2.64 12.46
C LEU A 133 5.18 1.57 13.46
N GLY A 134 4.41 0.49 13.54
CA GLY A 134 4.65 -0.63 14.46
C GLY A 134 4.11 -0.43 15.89
N ALA A 135 3.63 0.77 16.23
CA ALA A 135 2.97 1.06 17.51
C ALA A 135 1.45 1.25 17.32
N ARG A 136 1.04 1.80 16.18
CA ARG A 136 -0.36 2.07 15.86
C ARG A 136 -0.94 0.95 14.96
N ARG A 137 -2.18 0.57 15.22
CA ARG A 137 -3.02 -0.16 14.28
C ARG A 137 -3.66 0.86 13.33
N PHE A 138 -3.21 0.87 12.08
CA PHE A 138 -3.76 1.74 11.04
C PHE A 138 -5.05 1.18 10.49
N SER A 139 -5.96 2.06 10.05
CA SER A 139 -7.13 1.72 9.24
C SER A 139 -6.88 2.12 7.80
N VAL A 140 -6.87 1.15 6.90
CA VAL A 140 -6.55 1.33 5.48
C VAL A 140 -7.81 1.11 4.64
N LEU A 141 -8.11 2.05 3.74
CA LEU A 141 -9.15 1.93 2.73
C LEU A 141 -8.52 1.78 1.35
N ASP A 142 -8.91 0.74 0.63
CA ASP A 142 -8.74 0.65 -0.82
C ASP A 142 -10.11 0.81 -1.50
N PRO A 143 -10.39 1.98 -2.07
CA PRO A 143 -11.70 2.24 -2.66
C PRO A 143 -11.89 1.65 -4.06
N LEU A 144 -10.89 0.92 -4.58
CA LEU A 144 -10.85 0.24 -5.88
C LEU A 144 -10.22 -1.14 -5.72
N CYS A 145 -10.66 -1.90 -4.70
CA CYS A 145 -9.85 -2.97 -4.12
C CYS A 145 -9.70 -4.24 -4.98
N GLY A 146 -10.47 -4.41 -6.04
CA GLY A 146 -10.39 -5.60 -6.89
C GLY A 146 -10.48 -6.88 -6.06
N ARG A 147 -9.49 -7.74 -6.22
CA ARG A 147 -9.36 -8.98 -5.43
C ARG A 147 -8.49 -8.83 -4.18
N GLY A 148 -8.36 -7.59 -3.64
CA GLY A 148 -7.89 -7.32 -2.29
C GLY A 148 -6.38 -7.38 -2.07
N THR A 149 -5.53 -7.12 -3.07
CA THR A 149 -4.06 -7.15 -2.88
C THR A 149 -3.61 -6.14 -1.81
N THR A 150 -4.14 -4.91 -1.86
CA THR A 150 -3.87 -3.87 -0.84
C THR A 150 -4.42 -4.26 0.53
N LEU A 151 -5.64 -4.84 0.57
CA LEU A 151 -6.27 -5.27 1.82
C LEU A 151 -5.47 -6.38 2.50
N ASN A 152 -4.97 -7.34 1.72
CA ASN A 152 -4.12 -8.41 2.21
C ASN A 152 -2.78 -7.88 2.73
N GLN A 153 -2.18 -6.88 2.07
CA GLN A 153 -0.95 -6.25 2.54
C GLN A 153 -1.17 -5.48 3.84
N ALA A 154 -2.29 -4.77 3.98
CA ALA A 154 -2.67 -4.09 5.21
C ALA A 154 -2.87 -5.11 6.36
N LEU A 155 -3.61 -6.19 6.10
CA LEU A 155 -3.83 -7.27 7.06
C LEU A 155 -2.52 -7.94 7.48
N LEU A 156 -1.61 -8.20 6.52
CA LEU A 156 -0.28 -8.76 6.80
C LEU A 156 0.51 -7.89 7.80
N TYR A 157 0.39 -6.58 7.70
CA TYR A 157 1.00 -5.63 8.64
C TYR A 157 0.29 -5.53 10.01
N GLY A 158 -0.84 -6.20 10.18
CA GLY A 158 -1.65 -6.10 11.39
C GLY A 158 -2.48 -4.81 11.43
N PHE A 159 -2.89 -4.30 10.28
CA PHE A 159 -3.77 -3.16 10.12
C PHE A 159 -5.19 -3.61 9.82
N ASP A 160 -6.17 -2.77 10.17
CA ASP A 160 -7.54 -2.96 9.73
C ASP A 160 -7.67 -2.55 8.26
N ALA A 161 -8.46 -3.29 7.49
CA ALA A 161 -8.61 -3.08 6.06
C ALA A 161 -10.08 -2.91 5.67
N ALA A 162 -10.35 -1.97 4.77
CA ALA A 162 -11.65 -1.82 4.15
C ALA A 162 -11.50 -1.66 2.64
N GLY A 163 -12.48 -2.14 1.89
CA GLY A 163 -12.47 -2.05 0.43
C GLY A 163 -13.84 -1.77 -0.16
N VAL A 164 -13.83 -1.11 -1.31
CA VAL A 164 -14.99 -0.97 -2.19
C VAL A 164 -14.64 -1.59 -3.52
N GLU A 165 -15.50 -2.45 -4.04
CA GLU A 165 -15.34 -3.09 -5.34
C GLU A 165 -16.64 -3.07 -6.12
N LEU A 166 -16.60 -2.52 -7.33
CA LEU A 166 -17.76 -2.42 -8.20
C LEU A 166 -18.10 -3.75 -8.87
N ASP A 167 -17.08 -4.48 -9.34
CA ASP A 167 -17.28 -5.76 -10.02
C ASP A 167 -17.66 -6.85 -9.00
N ARG A 168 -18.86 -7.38 -9.17
CA ARG A 168 -19.39 -8.40 -8.27
C ARG A 168 -18.57 -9.69 -8.29
N LYS A 169 -17.99 -10.07 -9.44
CA LYS A 169 -17.19 -11.28 -9.55
C LYS A 169 -15.87 -11.15 -8.76
N ASP A 170 -15.24 -9.98 -8.81
CA ASP A 170 -14.01 -9.71 -8.07
C ASP A 170 -14.29 -9.63 -6.56
N PHE A 171 -15.38 -8.99 -6.15
CA PHE A 171 -15.85 -9.01 -4.77
C PHE A 171 -16.10 -10.44 -4.27
N GLU A 172 -16.87 -11.26 -5.01
CA GLU A 172 -17.17 -12.65 -4.64
C GLU A 172 -15.90 -13.52 -4.60
N ALA A 173 -14.98 -13.34 -5.56
CA ALA A 173 -13.71 -14.04 -5.60
C ALA A 173 -12.84 -13.71 -4.38
N TYR A 174 -12.76 -12.43 -3.99
CA TYR A 174 -12.02 -12.02 -2.80
C TYR A 174 -12.69 -12.56 -1.52
N ALA A 175 -14.00 -12.46 -1.41
CA ALA A 175 -14.74 -12.96 -0.26
C ALA A 175 -14.53 -14.47 -0.07
N ALA A 176 -14.58 -15.24 -1.15
CA ALA A 176 -14.31 -16.69 -1.11
C ALA A 176 -12.86 -17.00 -0.73
N PHE A 177 -11.92 -16.26 -1.31
CA PHE A 177 -10.49 -16.41 -1.01
C PHE A 177 -10.20 -16.18 0.46
N LEU A 178 -10.56 -15.01 1.01
CA LEU A 178 -10.18 -14.64 2.37
C LEU A 178 -10.82 -15.57 3.41
N GLN A 179 -12.12 -15.92 3.23
CA GLN A 179 -12.80 -16.88 4.11
C GLN A 179 -12.12 -18.25 4.10
N ARG A 180 -11.69 -18.73 2.91
CA ARG A 180 -10.97 -19.99 2.79
C ARG A 180 -9.59 -19.89 3.44
N TRP A 181 -8.83 -18.83 3.15
CA TRP A 181 -7.47 -18.65 3.67
C TRP A 181 -7.45 -18.65 5.21
N VAL A 182 -8.33 -17.91 5.89
CA VAL A 182 -8.37 -17.89 7.36
C VAL A 182 -8.71 -19.26 7.95
N LYS A 183 -9.54 -20.07 7.26
CA LYS A 183 -9.86 -21.45 7.65
C LYS A 183 -8.66 -22.39 7.46
N ASP A 184 -8.01 -22.33 6.29
CA ASP A 184 -6.87 -23.19 5.95
C ASP A 184 -5.69 -22.90 6.91
N LYS A 185 -5.50 -21.64 7.32
CA LYS A 185 -4.52 -21.22 8.35
C LYS A 185 -4.97 -21.51 9.79
N ARG A 186 -6.17 -22.02 10.00
CA ARG A 186 -6.74 -22.30 11.33
C ARG A 186 -6.76 -21.10 12.27
N LEU A 187 -6.84 -19.89 11.71
CA LEU A 187 -6.92 -18.65 12.48
C LEU A 187 -8.28 -18.55 13.19
N LYS A 188 -8.30 -17.98 14.40
CA LYS A 188 -9.55 -17.62 15.05
C LYS A 188 -10.16 -16.44 14.30
N HIS A 189 -11.40 -16.61 13.85
CA HIS A 189 -12.08 -15.59 13.08
C HIS A 189 -13.60 -15.67 13.22
N HIS A 190 -14.26 -14.54 12.98
CA HIS A 190 -15.69 -14.48 12.67
C HIS A 190 -15.82 -13.93 11.25
N ALA A 191 -16.58 -14.60 10.41
CA ALA A 191 -16.85 -14.16 9.05
C ALA A 191 -18.35 -14.03 8.83
N HIS A 192 -18.79 -12.91 8.30
CA HIS A 192 -20.19 -12.64 7.98
C HIS A 192 -20.29 -12.04 6.58
N VAL A 193 -21.17 -12.61 5.78
CA VAL A 193 -21.58 -12.06 4.48
C VAL A 193 -23.03 -11.57 4.64
N GLY A 194 -23.22 -10.29 4.47
CA GLY A 194 -24.53 -9.62 4.64
C GLY A 194 -24.70 -8.45 3.71
N HIS A 195 -25.40 -7.43 4.16
CA HIS A 195 -25.61 -6.21 3.39
C HIS A 195 -25.41 -4.97 4.28
N VAL A 196 -24.97 -3.89 3.65
CA VAL A 196 -24.94 -2.54 4.23
C VAL A 196 -25.60 -1.58 3.25
N LYS A 197 -26.66 -0.90 3.66
CA LYS A 197 -27.43 0.03 2.81
C LYS A 197 -27.83 -0.56 1.45
N GLY A 198 -28.17 -1.86 1.42
CA GLY A 198 -28.56 -2.57 0.20
C GLY A 198 -27.42 -3.20 -0.59
N HIS A 199 -26.15 -2.88 -0.28
CA HIS A 199 -24.97 -3.41 -0.95
C HIS A 199 -24.45 -4.68 -0.26
N PRO A 200 -24.05 -5.74 -1.01
CA PRO A 200 -23.40 -6.91 -0.45
C PRO A 200 -22.13 -6.52 0.32
N ARG A 201 -21.93 -7.10 1.50
CA ARG A 201 -20.79 -6.83 2.37
C ARG A 201 -20.20 -8.11 2.92
N LEU A 202 -18.87 -8.23 2.83
CA LEU A 202 -18.06 -9.15 3.62
C LEU A 202 -17.53 -8.44 4.85
N SER A 203 -17.67 -9.05 6.02
CA SER A 203 -17.04 -8.60 7.27
C SER A 203 -16.30 -9.79 7.89
N ILE A 204 -15.02 -9.64 8.15
CA ILE A 204 -14.19 -10.66 8.81
C ILE A 204 -13.44 -10.02 9.98
N ASP A 205 -13.58 -10.61 11.15
CA ASP A 205 -12.73 -10.36 12.31
C ASP A 205 -11.76 -11.52 12.42
N VAL A 206 -10.45 -11.25 12.39
CA VAL A 206 -9.41 -12.28 12.46
C VAL A 206 -8.40 -12.00 13.56
N GLY A 207 -8.12 -13.01 14.38
CA GLY A 207 -7.09 -12.93 15.40
C GLY A 207 -5.71 -13.18 14.83
N ILE A 208 -4.73 -12.38 15.25
CA ILE A 208 -3.31 -12.66 15.01
C ILE A 208 -2.94 -13.98 15.74
N ASP A 209 -3.47 -14.15 16.95
CA ASP A 209 -3.40 -15.38 17.74
C ASP A 209 -4.72 -15.61 18.52
N LYS A 210 -4.82 -16.78 19.16
CA LYS A 210 -6.04 -17.21 19.86
C LYS A 210 -6.33 -16.37 21.11
N GLU A 211 -5.30 -15.99 21.83
CA GLU A 211 -5.38 -15.25 23.10
C GLU A 211 -5.86 -13.83 22.84
N ARG A 212 -5.26 -13.14 21.89
CA ARG A 212 -5.65 -11.80 21.46
C ARG A 212 -7.08 -11.77 20.92
N PHE A 213 -7.47 -12.78 20.11
CA PHE A 213 -8.82 -12.87 19.61
C PHE A 213 -9.85 -13.02 20.74
N LYS A 214 -9.56 -13.87 21.75
CA LYS A 214 -10.43 -14.01 22.93
C LYS A 214 -10.52 -12.74 23.77
N ALA A 215 -9.45 -11.94 23.79
CA ALA A 215 -9.40 -10.64 24.46
C ALA A 215 -10.12 -9.53 23.66
N GLY A 216 -10.71 -9.84 22.49
CA GLY A 216 -11.37 -8.86 21.63
C GLY A 216 -10.40 -8.05 20.75
N ASP A 217 -9.12 -8.42 20.71
CA ASP A 217 -8.11 -7.80 19.85
C ASP A 217 -8.04 -8.53 18.50
N ALA A 218 -9.07 -8.34 17.68
CA ALA A 218 -9.15 -8.85 16.30
C ALA A 218 -8.82 -7.76 15.29
N LEU A 219 -8.26 -8.14 14.14
CA LEU A 219 -8.15 -7.29 12.96
C LEU A 219 -9.46 -7.34 12.18
N HIS A 220 -9.87 -6.21 11.63
CA HIS A 220 -11.14 -6.07 10.91
C HIS A 220 -10.91 -5.92 9.42
N VAL A 221 -11.58 -6.77 8.62
CA VAL A 221 -11.65 -6.63 7.17
C VAL A 221 -13.10 -6.42 6.77
N ASN A 222 -13.39 -5.31 6.08
CA ASN A 222 -14.72 -4.98 5.60
C ASN A 222 -14.66 -4.63 4.11
N VAL A 223 -15.37 -5.39 3.28
CA VAL A 223 -15.43 -5.12 1.82
C VAL A 223 -16.88 -5.00 1.39
N VAL A 224 -17.17 -4.00 0.57
CA VAL A 224 -18.52 -3.73 0.09
C VAL A 224 -18.53 -3.76 -1.43
N ASN A 225 -19.49 -4.48 -2.02
CA ASN A 225 -19.73 -4.45 -3.46
C ASN A 225 -20.59 -3.24 -3.79
N ALA A 226 -19.95 -2.13 -4.14
CA ALA A 226 -20.59 -0.85 -4.42
C ALA A 226 -19.74 -0.02 -5.40
N SER A 227 -20.30 1.08 -5.86
CA SER A 227 -19.50 2.09 -6.56
C SER A 227 -18.55 2.79 -5.59
N THR A 228 -17.31 3.07 -6.03
CA THR A 228 -16.35 3.87 -5.26
C THR A 228 -16.90 5.26 -4.92
N LEU A 229 -17.83 5.78 -5.71
CA LEU A 229 -18.52 7.05 -5.45
C LEU A 229 -19.50 6.97 -4.26
N GLU A 230 -19.79 5.78 -3.76
CA GLU A 230 -20.63 5.53 -2.60
C GLU A 230 -19.83 5.25 -1.32
N THR A 231 -18.50 5.43 -1.36
CA THR A 231 -17.59 5.08 -0.25
C THR A 231 -18.07 5.67 1.09
N THR A 232 -18.40 6.97 1.17
CA THR A 232 -18.88 7.60 2.41
C THR A 232 -20.33 7.28 2.73
N ALA A 233 -21.08 6.68 1.79
CA ALA A 233 -22.37 6.13 2.06
C ALA A 233 -22.29 4.79 2.81
N VAL A 234 -21.28 3.97 2.53
CA VAL A 234 -21.12 2.63 3.12
C VAL A 234 -20.12 2.58 4.28
N PHE A 235 -19.19 3.52 4.35
CA PHE A 235 -18.26 3.71 5.47
C PHE A 235 -18.43 5.11 6.08
N PRO A 236 -18.34 5.23 7.42
CA PRO A 236 -18.44 6.54 8.05
C PRO A 236 -17.31 7.48 7.60
N PRO A 237 -17.56 8.79 7.52
CA PRO A 237 -16.50 9.76 7.24
C PRO A 237 -15.44 9.75 8.36
N ARG A 238 -14.22 10.15 8.04
CA ARG A 238 -13.09 10.22 8.99
C ARG A 238 -12.79 8.89 9.71
N SER A 239 -12.98 7.76 9.02
CA SER A 239 -12.76 6.41 9.58
C SER A 239 -11.38 5.85 9.28
N PHE A 240 -10.70 6.37 8.27
CA PHE A 240 -9.46 5.79 7.78
C PHE A 240 -8.25 6.70 8.01
N ASP A 241 -7.12 6.09 8.33
CA ASP A 241 -5.84 6.77 8.41
C ASP A 241 -5.22 6.92 7.03
N LEU A 242 -5.42 5.90 6.18
CA LEU A 242 -4.84 5.81 4.84
C LEU A 242 -5.90 5.45 3.81
N VAL A 243 -5.83 6.10 2.65
CA VAL A 243 -6.50 5.67 1.40
C VAL A 243 -5.42 5.27 0.42
N VAL A 244 -5.47 4.04 -0.09
CA VAL A 244 -4.48 3.48 -1.00
C VAL A 244 -5.20 2.91 -2.21
N ALA A 245 -5.01 3.51 -3.38
CA ALA A 245 -5.73 3.15 -4.59
C ALA A 245 -4.76 2.89 -5.75
N ASP A 246 -4.89 1.72 -6.38
CA ASP A 246 -4.26 1.43 -7.67
C ASP A 246 -5.33 1.65 -8.75
N ALA A 247 -5.32 2.84 -9.37
CA ALA A 247 -6.38 3.26 -10.28
C ALA A 247 -6.36 2.45 -11.60
N PRO A 248 -7.52 2.19 -12.23
CA PRO A 248 -7.59 1.46 -13.48
C PRO A 248 -6.68 2.07 -14.55
N TYR A 249 -5.92 1.25 -15.28
CA TYR A 249 -4.93 1.72 -16.25
C TYR A 249 -5.50 2.09 -17.62
N GLY A 250 -6.82 2.07 -17.81
CA GLY A 250 -7.46 2.44 -19.07
C GLY A 250 -7.25 1.45 -20.23
N VAL A 251 -6.53 0.35 -19.98
CA VAL A 251 -6.29 -0.71 -20.97
C VAL A 251 -7.32 -1.81 -20.75
N GLN A 252 -8.36 -1.83 -21.58
CA GLN A 252 -9.29 -2.95 -21.80
C GLN A 252 -9.73 -3.77 -20.57
N HIS A 253 -10.29 -3.16 -19.56
CA HIS A 253 -11.33 -3.86 -18.80
C HIS A 253 -12.57 -2.98 -18.95
N GLY A 254 -13.39 -3.31 -19.95
CA GLY A 254 -14.69 -2.70 -20.14
C GLY A 254 -15.51 -2.89 -18.87
N ALA A 255 -15.44 -1.95 -17.95
CA ALA A 255 -16.46 -1.76 -16.96
C ALA A 255 -17.73 -1.33 -17.70
N THR A 256 -18.43 -2.30 -18.26
CA THR A 256 -19.85 -2.14 -18.58
C THR A 256 -20.57 -2.04 -17.25
N GLY A 257 -20.58 -0.82 -16.70
CA GLY A 257 -21.49 -0.48 -15.63
C GLY A 257 -22.90 -0.77 -16.10
N ALA A 258 -23.75 -1.34 -15.22
CA ALA A 258 -25.11 -1.73 -15.50
C ALA A 258 -26.06 -0.58 -15.93
N ARG A 259 -25.53 0.59 -16.25
CA ARG A 259 -26.24 1.76 -16.80
C ARG A 259 -25.30 2.57 -17.70
N GLY A 260 -24.82 2.04 -18.81
CA GLY A 260 -24.49 2.80 -20.03
C GLY A 260 -23.63 4.08 -19.94
N GLU A 261 -23.12 4.50 -18.80
CA GLU A 261 -22.20 5.60 -18.64
C GLU A 261 -20.79 5.07 -18.53
N LEU A 262 -20.12 5.01 -19.68
CA LEU A 262 -18.69 4.89 -19.83
C LEU A 262 -18.06 6.07 -19.06
N SER A 263 -17.45 5.82 -17.90
CA SER A 263 -16.47 6.77 -17.35
C SER A 263 -15.38 6.95 -18.41
N ARG A 264 -15.36 8.10 -19.05
CA ARG A 264 -14.58 8.35 -20.28
C ARG A 264 -13.07 8.36 -20.06
N SER A 265 -12.63 8.44 -18.79
CA SER A 265 -11.21 8.45 -18.42
C SER A 265 -11.03 8.01 -16.95
N PRO A 266 -9.97 7.22 -16.63
CA PRO A 266 -9.58 6.95 -15.24
C PRO A 266 -9.35 8.23 -14.42
N LEU A 267 -8.88 9.31 -15.04
CA LEU A 267 -8.70 10.60 -14.38
C LEU A 267 -10.05 11.22 -13.95
N ASP A 268 -11.09 11.06 -14.78
CA ASP A 268 -12.44 11.56 -14.45
C ASP A 268 -13.04 10.81 -13.25
N LEU A 269 -12.78 9.49 -13.16
CA LEU A 269 -13.17 8.71 -12.00
C LEU A 269 -12.47 9.22 -10.74
N VAL A 270 -11.15 9.43 -10.79
CA VAL A 270 -10.38 9.96 -9.66
C VAL A 270 -10.87 11.36 -9.29
N ALA A 271 -11.17 12.22 -10.27
CA ALA A 271 -11.67 13.57 -10.02
C ALA A 271 -13.02 13.59 -9.27
N GLN A 272 -13.92 12.66 -9.61
CA GLN A 272 -15.20 12.52 -8.92
C GLN A 272 -15.04 11.87 -7.53
N ALA A 273 -14.15 10.91 -7.39
CA ALA A 273 -14.00 10.10 -6.18
C ALA A 273 -13.10 10.76 -5.12
N ALA A 274 -12.10 11.56 -5.52
CA ALA A 274 -11.12 12.14 -4.59
C ALA A 274 -11.73 12.97 -3.44
N PRO A 275 -12.77 13.81 -3.64
CA PRO A 275 -13.46 14.47 -2.52
C PRO A 275 -14.09 13.47 -1.54
N ILE A 276 -14.69 12.41 -2.06
CA ILE A 276 -15.36 11.35 -1.27
C ILE A 276 -14.32 10.58 -0.46
N TRP A 277 -13.21 10.21 -1.08
CA TRP A 277 -12.10 9.52 -0.43
C TRP A 277 -11.42 10.40 0.63
N ARG A 278 -11.25 11.72 0.33
CA ARG A 278 -10.77 12.69 1.33
C ARG A 278 -11.70 12.73 2.55
N ASP A 279 -13.01 12.70 2.35
CA ASP A 279 -13.97 12.75 3.46
C ASP A 279 -13.91 11.48 4.32
N ALA A 280 -13.57 10.33 3.73
CA ALA A 280 -13.33 9.08 4.45
C ALA A 280 -12.04 9.12 5.30
N LEU A 281 -11.02 9.94 4.92
CA LEU A 281 -9.79 10.11 5.70
C LEU A 281 -10.01 10.90 6.99
N ARG A 282 -9.30 10.52 8.04
CA ARG A 282 -9.08 11.34 9.24
C ARG A 282 -8.22 12.56 8.92
N PRO A 283 -8.36 13.67 9.67
CA PRO A 283 -7.38 14.75 9.63
C PRO A 283 -5.96 14.21 9.90
N GLY A 284 -4.99 14.64 9.12
CA GLY A 284 -3.62 14.10 9.14
C GLY A 284 -3.42 12.77 8.42
N GLY A 285 -4.48 12.16 7.89
CA GLY A 285 -4.39 10.97 7.06
C GLY A 285 -3.81 11.26 5.67
N ALA A 286 -3.41 10.21 4.95
CA ALA A 286 -2.81 10.33 3.62
C ALA A 286 -3.54 9.47 2.58
N MET A 287 -3.51 9.94 1.34
CA MET A 287 -4.03 9.27 0.15
C MET A 287 -2.89 9.05 -0.83
N GLY A 288 -2.63 7.79 -1.17
CA GLY A 288 -1.68 7.39 -2.21
C GLY A 288 -2.43 6.78 -3.39
N ILE A 289 -2.14 7.29 -4.59
CA ILE A 289 -2.75 6.81 -5.84
C ILE A 289 -1.64 6.39 -6.79
N ALA A 290 -1.76 5.19 -7.34
CA ALA A 290 -1.00 4.74 -8.49
C ALA A 290 -1.87 4.81 -9.74
N TRP A 291 -1.27 5.16 -10.89
CA TRP A 291 -1.97 5.25 -12.17
C TRP A 291 -1.02 5.03 -13.35
N ASN A 292 -1.58 4.90 -14.55
CA ASN A 292 -0.81 4.85 -15.80
C ASN A 292 -0.55 6.27 -16.34
N VAL A 293 0.71 6.68 -16.44
CA VAL A 293 1.14 8.00 -16.94
C VAL A 293 0.66 8.26 -18.37
N HIS A 294 0.49 7.20 -19.18
CA HIS A 294 -0.07 7.35 -20.54
C HIS A 294 -1.53 7.81 -20.55
N VAL A 295 -2.25 7.65 -19.43
CA VAL A 295 -3.64 8.11 -19.28
C VAL A 295 -3.72 9.55 -18.83
N ALA A 296 -2.85 9.95 -17.89
CA ALA A 296 -2.81 11.31 -17.35
C ALA A 296 -1.40 11.65 -16.88
N ARG A 297 -0.97 12.88 -17.12
CA ARG A 297 0.31 13.38 -16.57
C ARG A 297 0.21 13.55 -15.06
N ARG A 298 1.35 13.43 -14.37
CA ARG A 298 1.46 13.58 -12.91
C ARG A 298 0.80 14.87 -12.38
N GLU A 299 1.03 15.99 -13.09
CA GLU A 299 0.50 17.28 -12.70
C GLU A 299 -1.04 17.30 -12.70
N ALA A 300 -1.67 16.64 -13.68
CA ALA A 300 -3.12 16.56 -13.76
C ALA A 300 -3.73 15.78 -12.58
N VAL A 301 -3.10 14.66 -12.19
CA VAL A 301 -3.53 13.87 -11.01
C VAL A 301 -3.31 14.69 -9.74
N ALA A 302 -2.16 15.35 -9.61
CA ALA A 302 -1.84 16.21 -8.47
C ALA A 302 -2.85 17.37 -8.34
N GLU A 303 -3.24 17.99 -9.46
CA GLU A 303 -4.24 19.06 -9.48
C GLU A 303 -5.62 18.58 -9.04
N VAL A 304 -6.03 17.39 -9.47
CA VAL A 304 -7.29 16.76 -9.03
C VAL A 304 -7.30 16.59 -7.51
N LEU A 305 -6.22 16.09 -6.91
CA LEU A 305 -6.12 15.93 -5.46
C LEU A 305 -6.12 17.27 -4.73
N ALA A 306 -5.41 18.26 -5.25
CA ALA A 306 -5.40 19.62 -4.68
C ALA A 306 -6.81 20.26 -4.72
N ARG A 307 -7.53 20.14 -5.83
CA ARG A 307 -8.93 20.60 -5.96
C ARG A 307 -9.88 19.88 -5.00
N ALA A 308 -9.59 18.63 -4.67
CA ALA A 308 -10.32 17.90 -3.64
C ALA A 308 -10.01 18.39 -2.21
N GLY A 309 -9.11 19.36 -2.01
CA GLY A 309 -8.73 19.90 -0.70
C GLY A 309 -7.69 19.06 0.04
N LEU A 310 -6.84 18.34 -0.70
CA LEU A 310 -5.68 17.63 -0.19
C LEU A 310 -4.40 18.40 -0.48
N GLU A 311 -3.40 18.27 0.40
CA GLU A 311 -2.06 18.84 0.22
C GLU A 311 -1.17 17.80 -0.46
N VAL A 312 -0.80 18.06 -1.74
CA VAL A 312 0.02 17.14 -2.52
C VAL A 312 1.46 17.14 -2.02
N CYS A 313 1.97 15.97 -1.68
CA CYS A 313 3.37 15.79 -1.29
C CYS A 313 4.29 15.98 -2.51
N ARG A 314 5.36 16.74 -2.31
CA ARG A 314 6.34 17.09 -3.36
C ARG A 314 7.75 16.88 -2.85
N GLY A 315 8.71 16.84 -3.77
CA GLY A 315 10.13 16.71 -3.49
C GLY A 315 10.76 15.53 -4.22
N PRO A 316 12.10 15.45 -4.27
CA PRO A 316 12.83 14.49 -5.10
C PRO A 316 12.45 13.02 -4.83
N ALA A 317 12.19 12.65 -3.56
CA ALA A 317 11.79 11.31 -3.20
C ALA A 317 10.43 10.91 -3.80
N TYR A 318 9.49 11.87 -3.91
CA TYR A 318 8.16 11.63 -4.49
C TYR A 318 8.16 11.53 -6.02
N GLU A 319 9.21 12.00 -6.68
CA GLU A 319 9.37 11.98 -8.15
C GLU A 319 10.06 10.69 -8.64
N GLY A 320 10.52 9.84 -7.73
CA GLY A 320 11.27 8.62 -8.02
C GLY A 320 10.44 7.37 -8.31
N PHE A 321 9.10 7.45 -8.36
CA PHE A 321 8.22 6.27 -8.43
C PHE A 321 7.79 5.86 -9.82
N GLU A 322 8.04 6.70 -10.85
CA GLU A 322 7.69 6.32 -12.22
C GLU A 322 8.49 5.10 -12.66
N HIS A 323 7.80 4.05 -13.11
CA HIS A 323 8.43 2.83 -13.60
C HIS A 323 7.54 2.11 -14.61
N ARG A 324 8.20 1.35 -15.51
CA ARG A 324 7.51 0.51 -16.49
C ARG A 324 6.94 -0.74 -15.82
N VAL A 325 5.72 -1.12 -16.19
CA VAL A 325 5.08 -2.38 -15.80
C VAL A 325 5.08 -3.35 -16.97
N ASP A 326 4.66 -2.88 -18.16
CA ASP A 326 4.72 -3.58 -19.44
C ASP A 326 4.84 -2.58 -20.60
N GLN A 327 4.50 -3.00 -21.83
CA GLN A 327 4.58 -2.11 -23.01
C GLN A 327 3.53 -0.99 -22.98
N ALA A 328 2.38 -1.23 -22.37
CA ALA A 328 1.23 -0.33 -22.37
C ALA A 328 1.11 0.48 -21.06
N ILE A 329 1.86 0.13 -20.02
CA ILE A 329 1.70 0.71 -18.69
C ILE A 329 3.04 1.28 -18.21
N LEU A 330 3.08 2.60 -18.10
CA LEU A 330 4.07 3.35 -17.32
C LEU A 330 3.38 3.84 -16.06
N ARG A 331 3.75 3.27 -14.92
CA ARG A 331 3.10 3.54 -13.64
C ARG A 331 3.85 4.61 -12.86
N ASP A 332 3.11 5.49 -12.19
CA ASP A 332 3.66 6.43 -11.22
C ASP A 332 2.80 6.47 -9.95
N VAL A 333 3.27 7.14 -8.90
CA VAL A 333 2.61 7.29 -7.59
C VAL A 333 2.56 8.76 -7.21
N VAL A 334 1.38 9.25 -6.86
CA VAL A 334 1.20 10.54 -6.20
C VAL A 334 0.63 10.33 -4.81
N VAL A 335 1.11 11.09 -3.84
CA VAL A 335 0.59 11.08 -2.47
C VAL A 335 0.15 12.49 -2.07
N ALA A 336 -0.95 12.56 -1.36
CA ALA A 336 -1.44 13.81 -0.78
C ALA A 336 -1.97 13.56 0.64
N THR A 337 -1.94 14.59 1.48
CA THR A 337 -2.37 14.51 2.88
C THR A 337 -3.62 15.33 3.11
N LYS A 338 -4.46 14.87 4.02
CA LYS A 338 -5.59 15.68 4.52
C LYS A 338 -5.08 16.58 5.63
N PRO A 339 -5.24 17.91 5.54
CA PRO A 339 -4.89 18.84 6.60
C PRO A 339 -5.48 18.44 7.96
N ARG A 340 -4.77 18.81 9.05
CA ARG A 340 -5.23 18.58 10.44
C ARG A 340 -6.38 19.49 10.83
#